data_2271d403c88b335909eb31eab41389b0
#
_entry.id   2271d403c88b335909eb31eab41389b0
#
_cell.length_a   1.000
_cell.length_b   1.000
_cell.length_c   1.000
_cell.angle_alpha   90.00
_cell.angle_beta   90.00
_cell.angle_gamma   90.00
#
_symmetry.space_group_name_H-M   'P 1'
#
loop_
_entity.id
_entity.type
_entity.pdbx_description
1 polymer ?
#
loop_
_entity_poly.entity_id
_entity_poly.type
_entity_poly.pdbx_seq_one_letter_code
_entity_poly.pdbx_strand_id
1 'polypeptide(L)'
;MTIRADDSILMVVPLFHVLAWGIPYFGPMNGNKLVMPGMQMEGEPLYELIDQEDVSLAFGVPTIWMGLLAYCRENNKILSSVKNTIIGGSALSLSTLQEFDEVHDVNVIHAWGMTEMSPMGTTNIPTLAMKNMTKEEKYSVQLKQGRPIYGVELKVVDDTGKELPKDGESQGHLMVRGPWILQKYFKADKDAVDSEGWFD
;
A
#
# COMPACT_ATOMS: atom_id res chain seq x y z
N MET A 1 -4.04 -9.63 -6.85
CA MET A 1 -3.31 -10.37 -5.77
C MET A 1 -4.35 -11.07 -4.92
N THR A 2 -4.09 -12.29 -4.53
CA THR A 2 -4.92 -13.02 -3.58
C THR A 2 -4.02 -13.37 -2.40
N ILE A 3 -4.41 -12.99 -1.19
CA ILE A 3 -3.75 -13.43 0.03
C ILE A 3 -4.21 -14.85 0.29
N ARG A 4 -3.26 -15.76 0.45
CA ARG A 4 -3.51 -17.19 0.64
C ARG A 4 -3.23 -17.56 2.09
N ALA A 5 -3.88 -18.61 2.60
CA ALA A 5 -3.68 -19.06 3.98
C ALA A 5 -2.24 -19.54 4.26
N ASP A 6 -1.52 -19.94 3.21
CA ASP A 6 -0.11 -20.36 3.28
C ASP A 6 0.90 -19.21 3.13
N ASP A 7 0.45 -17.96 3.00
CA ASP A 7 1.34 -16.80 2.99
C ASP A 7 1.93 -16.54 4.38
N SER A 8 3.24 -16.25 4.40
CA SER A 8 3.98 -15.69 5.54
C SER A 8 4.07 -14.18 5.36
N ILE A 9 3.44 -13.42 6.26
CA ILE A 9 3.26 -11.97 6.12
C ILE A 9 4.22 -11.22 7.02
N LEU A 10 5.13 -10.45 6.44
CA LEU A 10 5.98 -9.50 7.17
C LEU A 10 5.25 -8.20 7.44
N MET A 11 5.21 -7.81 8.70
CA MET A 11 4.55 -6.62 9.18
C MET A 11 5.57 -5.63 9.76
N VAL A 12 6.14 -4.75 8.92
CA VAL A 12 7.03 -3.66 9.38
C VAL A 12 6.26 -2.39 9.73
N VAL A 13 4.96 -2.35 9.45
CA VAL A 13 4.10 -1.22 9.81
C VAL A 13 3.79 -1.27 11.30
N PRO A 14 4.02 -0.17 12.06
CA PRO A 14 3.78 -0.15 13.50
C PRO A 14 2.31 -0.40 13.88
N LEU A 15 2.08 -1.15 14.96
CA LEU A 15 0.72 -1.44 15.46
C LEU A 15 -0.07 -0.19 15.83
N PHE A 16 0.60 0.89 16.27
CA PHE A 16 -0.04 2.15 16.63
C PHE A 16 -0.45 3.00 15.41
N HIS A 17 0.05 2.68 14.21
CA HIS A 17 -0.27 3.40 12.97
C HIS A 17 -1.37 2.67 12.21
N VAL A 18 -2.60 3.15 12.35
CA VAL A 18 -3.83 2.58 11.76
C VAL A 18 -3.86 1.05 11.87
N LEU A 19 -3.53 0.58 13.10
CA LEU A 19 -3.54 -0.85 13.47
C LEU A 19 -2.72 -1.72 12.50
N ALA A 20 -1.52 -1.25 12.12
CA ALA A 20 -0.65 -1.90 11.15
C ALA A 20 -1.40 -2.29 9.85
N TRP A 21 -2.19 -1.35 9.34
CA TRP A 21 -2.99 -1.51 8.11
C TRP A 21 -3.96 -2.70 8.12
N GLY A 22 -4.39 -3.11 9.31
CA GLY A 22 -5.34 -4.20 9.51
C GLY A 22 -4.73 -5.61 9.47
N ILE A 23 -3.42 -5.74 9.25
CA ILE A 23 -2.74 -7.05 9.14
C ILE A 23 -3.00 -7.94 10.35
N PRO A 24 -2.95 -7.46 11.63
CA PRO A 24 -3.22 -8.28 12.82
C PRO A 24 -4.62 -8.87 12.89
N TYR A 25 -5.54 -8.39 12.07
CA TYR A 25 -6.91 -8.87 12.00
C TYR A 25 -7.10 -9.82 10.82
N PHE A 26 -6.85 -9.36 9.60
CA PHE A 26 -7.10 -10.20 8.42
C PHE A 26 -6.12 -11.38 8.31
N GLY A 27 -4.87 -11.21 8.77
CA GLY A 27 -3.89 -12.29 8.73
C GLY A 27 -4.34 -13.53 9.50
N PRO A 28 -4.64 -13.43 10.82
CA PRO A 28 -5.15 -14.56 11.59
C PRO A 28 -6.51 -15.08 11.09
N MET A 29 -7.41 -14.19 10.64
CA MET A 29 -8.70 -14.60 10.05
C MET A 29 -8.52 -15.49 8.81
N ASN A 30 -7.44 -15.27 8.06
CA ASN A 30 -7.13 -16.04 6.85
C ASN A 30 -6.20 -17.24 7.13
N GLY A 31 -5.69 -17.39 8.36
CA GLY A 31 -4.76 -18.45 8.76
C GLY A 31 -3.30 -18.15 8.43
N ASN A 32 -2.94 -16.92 8.14
CA ASN A 32 -1.57 -16.54 7.79
C ASN A 32 -0.61 -16.56 8.98
N LYS A 33 0.65 -16.91 8.71
CA LYS A 33 1.77 -16.66 9.61
C LYS A 33 2.08 -15.16 9.62
N LEU A 34 2.14 -14.54 10.81
CA LEU A 34 2.57 -13.16 10.96
C LEU A 34 4.02 -13.11 11.45
N VAL A 35 4.86 -12.40 10.71
CA VAL A 35 6.28 -12.17 11.02
C VAL A 35 6.45 -10.73 11.48
N MET A 36 6.93 -10.55 12.71
CA MET A 36 7.07 -9.24 13.35
C MET A 36 8.56 -8.96 13.63
N PRO A 37 9.16 -7.95 12.99
CA PRO A 37 10.60 -7.67 13.12
C PRO A 37 10.96 -7.03 14.47
N GLY A 38 10.00 -6.64 15.28
CA GLY A 38 10.26 -5.90 16.51
C GLY A 38 10.86 -4.52 16.21
N MET A 39 11.96 -4.19 16.87
CA MET A 39 12.65 -2.91 16.68
C MET A 39 13.75 -2.95 15.61
N GLN A 40 14.13 -4.13 15.13
CA GLN A 40 15.22 -4.32 14.18
C GLN A 40 14.69 -4.34 12.74
N MET A 41 14.41 -3.16 12.20
CA MET A 41 13.87 -2.98 10.85
C MET A 41 14.92 -2.43 9.85
N GLU A 42 16.19 -2.61 10.16
CA GLU A 42 17.31 -2.24 9.28
C GLU A 42 17.64 -3.37 8.29
N GLY A 43 18.50 -3.08 7.30
CA GLY A 43 18.76 -3.96 6.15
C GLY A 43 19.06 -5.42 6.50
N GLU A 44 20.16 -5.69 7.26
CA GLU A 44 20.59 -7.05 7.56
C GLU A 44 19.61 -7.84 8.43
N PRO A 45 19.20 -7.38 9.62
CA PRO A 45 18.25 -8.11 10.44
C PRO A 45 16.91 -8.36 9.76
N LEU A 46 16.45 -7.40 8.94
CA LEU A 46 15.22 -7.55 8.20
C LEU A 46 15.35 -8.58 7.07
N TYR A 47 16.49 -8.59 6.36
CA TYR A 47 16.79 -9.58 5.35
C TYR A 47 16.82 -11.00 5.93
N GLU A 48 17.56 -11.20 7.04
CA GLU A 48 17.66 -12.50 7.71
C GLU A 48 16.30 -13.00 8.19
N LEU A 49 15.48 -12.12 8.74
CA LEU A 49 14.12 -12.47 9.16
C LEU A 49 13.24 -12.90 7.97
N ILE A 50 13.33 -12.19 6.85
CA ILE A 50 12.60 -12.54 5.62
C ILE A 50 13.01 -13.92 5.13
N ASP A 51 14.30 -14.21 5.10
CA ASP A 51 14.85 -15.47 4.61
C ASP A 51 14.51 -16.64 5.54
N GLN A 52 14.71 -16.49 6.86
CA GLN A 52 14.46 -17.52 7.87
C GLN A 52 12.98 -17.88 8.01
N GLU A 53 12.09 -16.91 7.82
CA GLU A 53 10.65 -17.07 8.03
C GLU A 53 9.88 -17.32 6.72
N ASP A 54 10.60 -17.50 5.59
CA ASP A 54 10.03 -17.72 4.25
C ASP A 54 8.92 -16.69 3.94
N VAL A 55 9.21 -15.40 4.17
CA VAL A 55 8.22 -14.33 3.94
C VAL A 55 7.81 -14.28 2.47
N SER A 56 6.54 -14.48 2.18
CA SER A 56 5.99 -14.42 0.81
C SER A 56 5.29 -13.10 0.48
N LEU A 57 4.81 -12.41 1.51
CA LEU A 57 4.07 -11.16 1.40
C LEU A 57 4.58 -10.15 2.43
N ALA A 58 4.89 -8.93 2.00
CA ALA A 58 5.40 -7.89 2.87
C ALA A 58 4.59 -6.60 2.76
N PHE A 59 4.43 -5.90 3.87
CA PHE A 59 3.73 -4.61 3.93
C PHE A 59 4.65 -3.57 4.57
N GLY A 60 4.85 -2.45 3.91
CA GLY A 60 5.69 -1.42 4.49
C GLY A 60 5.71 -0.10 3.72
N VAL A 61 6.47 0.83 4.29
CA VAL A 61 6.67 2.16 3.72
C VAL A 61 7.97 2.22 2.92
N PRO A 62 8.09 3.11 1.91
CA PRO A 62 9.27 3.16 1.04
C PRO A 62 10.62 3.26 1.77
N THR A 63 10.69 3.98 2.88
CA THR A 63 11.94 4.17 3.63
C THR A 63 12.54 2.87 4.17
N ILE A 64 11.70 1.95 4.66
CA ILE A 64 12.14 0.63 5.13
C ILE A 64 12.69 -0.19 3.97
N TRP A 65 11.97 -0.18 2.85
CA TRP A 65 12.38 -0.92 1.66
C TRP A 65 13.67 -0.39 1.06
N MET A 66 13.89 0.91 1.06
CA MET A 66 15.16 1.50 0.61
C MET A 66 16.36 0.99 1.41
N GLY A 67 16.23 0.87 2.74
CA GLY A 67 17.27 0.31 3.62
C GLY A 67 17.52 -1.17 3.33
N LEU A 68 16.46 -1.96 3.17
CA LEU A 68 16.56 -3.39 2.82
C LEU A 68 17.22 -3.61 1.45
N LEU A 69 16.77 -2.88 0.43
CA LEU A 69 17.32 -2.98 -0.94
C LEU A 69 18.79 -2.52 -0.99
N ALA A 70 19.17 -1.50 -0.22
CA ALA A 70 20.57 -1.08 -0.11
C ALA A 70 21.45 -2.21 0.45
N TYR A 71 21.02 -2.85 1.53
CA TYR A 71 21.71 -4.02 2.09
C TYR A 71 21.81 -5.17 1.08
N CYS A 72 20.72 -5.47 0.37
CA CYS A 72 20.71 -6.51 -0.67
C CYS A 72 21.71 -6.25 -1.77
N ARG A 73 21.80 -5.01 -2.27
CA ARG A 73 22.78 -4.61 -3.30
C ARG A 73 24.23 -4.77 -2.82
N GLU A 74 24.52 -4.24 -1.62
CA GLU A 74 25.88 -4.25 -1.07
C GLU A 74 26.38 -5.66 -0.78
N ASN A 75 25.49 -6.60 -0.47
CA ASN A 75 25.83 -7.96 -0.07
C ASN A 75 25.45 -9.03 -1.11
N ASN A 76 25.05 -8.63 -2.32
CA ASN A 76 24.61 -9.52 -3.40
C ASN A 76 23.51 -10.51 -2.96
N LYS A 77 22.53 -10.02 -2.22
CA LYS A 77 21.40 -10.79 -1.69
C LYS A 77 20.16 -10.62 -2.56
N ILE A 78 19.33 -11.66 -2.62
CA ILE A 78 18.04 -11.67 -3.33
C ILE A 78 16.93 -12.03 -2.38
N LEU A 79 15.78 -11.37 -2.51
CA LEU A 79 14.56 -11.64 -1.74
C LEU A 79 13.76 -12.80 -2.34
N SER A 80 14.34 -13.99 -2.35
CA SER A 80 13.84 -15.14 -3.12
C SER A 80 12.47 -15.67 -2.68
N SER A 81 12.12 -15.53 -1.41
CA SER A 81 10.83 -15.98 -0.85
C SER A 81 9.70 -14.98 -1.11
N VAL A 82 10.01 -13.67 -1.18
CA VAL A 82 9.01 -12.62 -1.32
C VAL A 82 8.40 -12.63 -2.72
N LYS A 83 7.08 -12.77 -2.80
CA LYS A 83 6.33 -12.73 -4.07
C LYS A 83 5.67 -11.38 -4.32
N ASN A 84 5.17 -10.76 -3.26
CA ASN A 84 4.48 -9.49 -3.35
C ASN A 84 4.89 -8.57 -2.20
N THR A 85 4.96 -7.27 -2.49
CA THR A 85 5.02 -6.25 -1.45
C THR A 85 3.96 -5.18 -1.69
N ILE A 86 3.27 -4.78 -0.61
CA ILE A 86 2.36 -3.64 -0.60
C ILE A 86 3.11 -2.45 -0.03
N ILE A 87 3.23 -1.40 -0.83
CA ILE A 87 3.94 -0.18 -0.48
C ILE A 87 2.95 0.98 -0.43
N GLY A 88 2.91 1.68 0.68
CA GLY A 88 2.02 2.82 0.90
C GLY A 88 2.59 3.80 1.92
N GLY A 89 1.79 4.79 2.32
CA GLY A 89 2.16 5.82 3.29
C GLY A 89 2.97 6.97 2.73
N SER A 90 3.65 6.80 1.60
CA SER A 90 4.28 7.87 0.81
C SER A 90 4.46 7.44 -0.65
N ALA A 91 4.92 8.36 -1.49
CA ALA A 91 5.13 8.10 -2.92
C ALA A 91 6.21 7.03 -3.14
N LEU A 92 5.92 6.09 -4.04
CA LEU A 92 6.86 5.07 -4.50
C LEU A 92 7.77 5.65 -5.58
N SER A 93 9.09 5.45 -5.48
CA SER A 93 10.03 5.85 -6.53
C SER A 93 10.10 4.81 -7.65
N LEU A 94 10.39 5.27 -8.87
CA LEU A 94 10.59 4.38 -10.02
C LEU A 94 11.75 3.41 -9.75
N SER A 95 12.85 3.89 -9.17
CA SER A 95 14.04 3.06 -8.90
C SER A 95 13.72 1.93 -7.91
N THR A 96 12.93 2.19 -6.87
CA THR A 96 12.50 1.17 -5.91
C THR A 96 11.59 0.13 -6.59
N LEU A 97 10.65 0.59 -7.43
CA LEU A 97 9.76 -0.30 -8.18
C LEU A 97 10.55 -1.22 -9.13
N GLN A 98 11.48 -0.64 -9.89
CA GLN A 98 12.33 -1.38 -10.83
C GLN A 98 13.21 -2.40 -10.12
N GLU A 99 13.82 -2.03 -9.01
CA GLU A 99 14.69 -2.93 -8.25
C GLU A 99 13.93 -4.15 -7.70
N PHE A 100 12.75 -3.95 -7.14
CA PHE A 100 11.92 -5.06 -6.72
C PHE A 100 11.54 -5.99 -7.89
N ASP A 101 11.13 -5.43 -9.01
CA ASP A 101 10.69 -6.21 -10.17
C ASP A 101 11.88 -6.89 -10.89
N GLU A 102 12.94 -6.12 -11.22
CA GLU A 102 14.01 -6.57 -12.12
C GLU A 102 15.08 -7.41 -11.43
N VAL A 103 15.35 -7.12 -10.15
CA VAL A 103 16.43 -7.79 -9.40
C VAL A 103 15.87 -8.90 -8.52
N HIS A 104 14.73 -8.67 -7.88
CA HIS A 104 14.18 -9.57 -6.87
C HIS A 104 12.99 -10.39 -7.36
N ASP A 105 12.42 -10.13 -8.54
CA ASP A 105 11.19 -10.75 -9.07
C ASP A 105 10.00 -10.60 -8.10
N VAL A 106 9.91 -9.45 -7.43
CA VAL A 106 8.88 -9.11 -6.46
C VAL A 106 7.86 -8.19 -7.09
N ASN A 107 6.60 -8.60 -7.09
CA ASN A 107 5.50 -7.75 -7.57
C ASN A 107 5.15 -6.67 -6.54
N VAL A 108 5.27 -5.40 -6.95
CA VAL A 108 4.95 -4.26 -6.11
C VAL A 108 3.51 -3.79 -6.33
N ILE A 109 2.77 -3.65 -5.25
CA ILE A 109 1.43 -3.06 -5.24
C ILE A 109 1.49 -1.74 -4.49
N HIS A 110 1.38 -0.64 -5.22
CA HIS A 110 1.29 0.68 -4.62
C HIS A 110 -0.11 0.89 -4.07
N ALA A 111 -0.23 1.35 -2.83
CA ALA A 111 -1.49 1.58 -2.15
C ALA A 111 -1.53 2.98 -1.52
N TRP A 112 -2.74 3.55 -1.46
CA TRP A 112 -2.99 4.81 -0.78
C TRP A 112 -4.15 4.67 0.19
N GLY A 113 -4.02 5.38 1.29
CA GLY A 113 -5.05 5.51 2.30
C GLY A 113 -4.62 6.46 3.41
N MET A 114 -5.46 6.63 4.40
CA MET A 114 -5.23 7.49 5.56
C MET A 114 -5.96 6.93 6.77
N THR A 115 -5.68 7.45 7.96
CA THR A 115 -6.30 7.01 9.22
C THR A 115 -7.82 7.07 9.15
N GLU A 116 -8.34 8.13 8.54
CA GLU A 116 -9.78 8.37 8.34
C GLU A 116 -10.45 7.36 7.41
N MET A 117 -9.67 6.54 6.72
CA MET A 117 -10.14 5.48 5.81
C MET A 117 -9.92 4.07 6.35
N SER A 118 -9.42 3.90 7.55
CA SER A 118 -9.22 2.63 8.32
C SER A 118 -8.41 1.50 7.65
N PRO A 119 -7.29 1.71 6.98
CA PRO A 119 -6.74 2.89 6.31
C PRO A 119 -6.96 2.93 4.79
N MET A 120 -7.48 1.86 4.17
CA MET A 120 -7.32 1.55 2.75
C MET A 120 -8.31 2.32 1.87
N GLY A 121 -7.77 3.10 0.95
CA GLY A 121 -8.55 3.83 -0.06
C GLY A 121 -8.40 3.27 -1.46
N THR A 122 -7.15 3.14 -1.93
CA THR A 122 -6.87 2.65 -3.29
C THR A 122 -5.75 1.61 -3.31
N THR A 123 -5.76 0.78 -4.34
CA THR A 123 -4.68 -0.15 -4.66
C THR A 123 -4.38 -0.14 -6.14
N ASN A 124 -3.10 -0.24 -6.49
CA ASN A 124 -2.66 -0.34 -7.86
C ASN A 124 -2.39 -1.80 -8.26
N ILE A 125 -3.45 -2.60 -8.29
CA ILE A 125 -3.38 -3.97 -8.76
C ILE A 125 -3.41 -3.97 -10.30
N PRO A 126 -2.50 -4.70 -10.98
CA PRO A 126 -2.49 -4.80 -12.42
C PRO A 126 -3.85 -5.22 -13.01
N THR A 127 -4.21 -4.60 -14.11
CA THR A 127 -5.48 -4.86 -14.83
C THR A 127 -5.24 -5.61 -16.14
N LEU A 128 -6.32 -6.16 -16.69
CA LEU A 128 -6.25 -6.79 -18.01
C LEU A 128 -5.79 -5.80 -19.11
N ALA A 129 -6.14 -4.53 -18.98
CA ALA A 129 -5.71 -3.48 -19.92
C ALA A 129 -4.18 -3.31 -19.96
N MET A 130 -3.49 -3.58 -18.84
CA MET A 130 -2.04 -3.49 -18.77
C MET A 130 -1.30 -4.66 -19.46
N LYS A 131 -2.01 -5.70 -19.88
CA LYS A 131 -1.40 -6.91 -20.44
C LYS A 131 -0.53 -6.63 -21.67
N ASN A 132 -0.95 -5.68 -22.50
CA ASN A 132 -0.28 -5.34 -23.76
C ASN A 132 0.60 -4.07 -23.65
N MET A 133 0.75 -3.48 -22.48
CA MET A 133 1.62 -2.34 -22.23
C MET A 133 3.08 -2.75 -22.24
N THR A 134 3.96 -1.85 -22.68
CA THR A 134 5.40 -1.98 -22.49
C THR A 134 5.74 -1.98 -21.00
N LYS A 135 6.98 -2.30 -20.64
CA LYS A 135 7.43 -2.31 -19.26
C LYS A 135 7.39 -0.90 -18.66
N GLU A 136 7.82 0.10 -19.42
CA GLU A 136 7.81 1.51 -19.03
C GLU A 136 6.41 2.04 -18.81
N GLU A 137 5.47 1.70 -19.69
CA GLU A 137 4.05 2.05 -19.52
C GLU A 137 3.47 1.42 -18.26
N LYS A 138 3.78 0.15 -17.97
CA LYS A 138 3.37 -0.53 -16.73
C LYS A 138 3.89 0.18 -15.50
N TYR A 139 5.18 0.53 -15.47
CA TYR A 139 5.78 1.28 -14.36
C TYR A 139 5.12 2.65 -14.17
N SER A 140 4.86 3.38 -15.26
CA SER A 140 4.14 4.65 -15.20
C SER A 140 2.76 4.52 -14.54
N VAL A 141 2.04 3.44 -14.83
CA VAL A 141 0.75 3.15 -14.17
C VAL A 141 0.95 2.72 -12.72
N GLN A 142 1.93 1.84 -12.44
CA GLN A 142 2.17 1.30 -11.08
C GLN A 142 2.65 2.36 -10.08
N LEU A 143 3.27 3.44 -10.54
CA LEU A 143 3.65 4.57 -9.69
C LEU A 143 2.45 5.40 -9.20
N LYS A 144 1.30 5.30 -9.86
CA LYS A 144 0.06 5.93 -9.39
C LYS A 144 -0.53 5.14 -8.22
N GLN A 145 -1.35 5.80 -7.39
CA GLN A 145 -1.97 5.18 -6.21
C GLN A 145 -3.08 4.17 -6.54
N GLY A 146 -3.42 4.02 -7.82
CA GLY A 146 -4.34 3.00 -8.27
C GLY A 146 -5.80 3.41 -8.27
N ARG A 147 -6.68 2.44 -8.00
CA ARG A 147 -8.13 2.58 -8.08
C ARG A 147 -8.76 2.34 -6.72
N PRO A 148 -9.94 2.95 -6.44
CA PRO A 148 -10.66 2.69 -5.21
C PRO A 148 -10.94 1.20 -5.05
N ILE A 149 -10.78 0.72 -3.81
CA ILE A 149 -11.17 -0.65 -3.45
C ILE A 149 -12.69 -0.76 -3.35
N TYR A 150 -13.20 -1.99 -3.34
CA TYR A 150 -14.64 -2.21 -3.21
C TYR A 150 -15.19 -1.51 -1.96
N GLY A 151 -16.26 -0.75 -2.13
CA GLY A 151 -16.91 0.01 -1.05
C GLY A 151 -16.37 1.44 -0.87
N VAL A 152 -15.27 1.83 -1.52
CA VAL A 152 -14.76 3.21 -1.52
C VAL A 152 -15.12 3.92 -2.80
N GLU A 153 -15.68 5.12 -2.68
CA GLU A 153 -15.94 6.03 -3.77
C GLU A 153 -14.97 7.21 -3.68
N LEU A 154 -14.50 7.66 -4.84
CA LEU A 154 -13.60 8.81 -4.97
C LEU A 154 -14.12 9.78 -6.03
N LYS A 155 -14.07 11.07 -5.73
CA LYS A 155 -14.23 12.16 -6.71
C LYS A 155 -13.20 13.26 -6.44
N VAL A 156 -12.86 14.02 -7.45
CA VAL A 156 -12.07 15.24 -7.33
C VAL A 156 -13.00 16.42 -7.61
N VAL A 157 -12.95 17.43 -6.76
CA VAL A 157 -13.78 18.64 -6.91
C VAL A 157 -12.91 19.89 -6.95
N ASP A 158 -13.39 20.93 -7.62
CA ASP A 158 -12.77 22.27 -7.57
C ASP A 158 -13.14 23.02 -6.27
N ASP A 159 -12.59 24.22 -6.08
CA ASP A 159 -12.86 25.07 -4.91
C ASP A 159 -14.34 25.45 -4.73
N THR A 160 -15.17 25.23 -5.73
CA THR A 160 -16.62 25.47 -5.68
C THR A 160 -17.42 24.21 -5.33
N GLY A 161 -16.76 23.05 -5.20
CA GLY A 161 -17.36 21.74 -4.96
C GLY A 161 -17.86 21.03 -6.24
N LYS A 162 -17.59 21.58 -7.43
CA LYS A 162 -17.96 20.96 -8.70
C LYS A 162 -17.00 19.81 -9.03
N GLU A 163 -17.55 18.65 -9.36
CA GLU A 163 -16.76 17.48 -9.76
C GLU A 163 -15.96 17.74 -11.04
N LEU A 164 -14.66 17.42 -10.96
CA LEU A 164 -13.70 17.51 -12.05
C LEU A 164 -13.62 16.19 -12.83
N PRO A 165 -13.21 16.23 -14.12
CA PRO A 165 -13.05 15.02 -14.92
C PRO A 165 -11.90 14.15 -14.38
N LYS A 166 -12.03 12.84 -14.54
CA LYS A 166 -10.98 11.84 -14.19
C LYS A 166 -10.00 11.66 -15.35
N ASP A 167 -9.37 12.75 -15.77
CA ASP A 167 -8.44 12.82 -16.92
C ASP A 167 -6.97 12.60 -16.54
N GLY A 168 -6.65 12.63 -15.24
CA GLY A 168 -5.29 12.50 -14.74
C GLY A 168 -4.48 13.81 -14.81
N GLU A 169 -5.11 14.93 -15.17
CA GLU A 169 -4.51 16.26 -15.32
C GLU A 169 -5.19 17.30 -14.41
N SER A 170 -6.51 17.24 -14.29
CA SER A 170 -7.30 18.14 -13.45
C SER A 170 -6.96 17.96 -11.97
N GLN A 171 -6.57 19.07 -11.32
CA GLN A 171 -6.21 19.10 -9.90
C GLN A 171 -7.33 19.72 -9.05
N GLY A 172 -7.57 19.15 -7.87
CA GLY A 172 -8.59 19.65 -6.95
C GLY A 172 -8.55 18.89 -5.61
N HIS A 173 -9.60 19.06 -4.80
CA HIS A 173 -9.79 18.37 -3.55
C HIS A 173 -10.24 16.91 -3.78
N LEU A 174 -9.57 15.97 -3.15
CA LEU A 174 -9.91 14.56 -3.25
C LEU A 174 -10.95 14.19 -2.19
N MET A 175 -12.18 14.02 -2.61
CA MET A 175 -13.29 13.61 -1.74
C MET A 175 -13.40 12.10 -1.69
N VAL A 176 -13.61 11.54 -0.49
CA VAL A 176 -13.75 10.09 -0.28
C VAL A 176 -15.04 9.77 0.43
N ARG A 177 -15.67 8.63 0.09
CA ARG A 177 -16.87 8.12 0.73
C ARG A 177 -16.85 6.59 0.81
N GLY A 178 -17.38 6.02 1.89
CA GLY A 178 -17.48 4.57 2.05
C GLY A 178 -17.88 4.15 3.46
N PRO A 179 -18.21 2.87 3.69
CA PRO A 179 -18.75 2.39 4.96
C PRO A 179 -17.76 2.42 6.13
N TRP A 180 -16.47 2.54 5.87
CA TRP A 180 -15.43 2.65 6.91
C TRP A 180 -14.69 4.00 6.88
N ILE A 181 -15.20 4.97 6.14
CA ILE A 181 -14.69 6.34 6.16
C ILE A 181 -15.17 7.03 7.44
N LEU A 182 -14.30 7.84 8.03
CA LEU A 182 -14.60 8.61 9.23
C LEU A 182 -15.85 9.49 9.02
N GLN A 183 -16.79 9.38 9.92
CA GLN A 183 -17.97 10.26 9.96
C GLN A 183 -17.69 11.50 10.82
N LYS A 184 -16.97 11.30 11.93
CA LYS A 184 -16.75 12.32 12.94
C LYS A 184 -15.50 12.03 13.76
N TYR A 185 -14.69 13.02 14.04
CA TYR A 185 -13.57 12.90 14.96
C TYR A 185 -14.06 12.78 16.41
N PHE A 186 -13.28 12.05 17.22
CA PHE A 186 -13.60 11.87 18.64
C PHE A 186 -13.75 13.22 19.34
N LYS A 187 -14.87 13.42 20.06
CA LYS A 187 -15.24 14.67 20.76
C LYS A 187 -15.38 15.91 19.87
N ALA A 188 -15.40 15.81 18.56
CA ALA A 188 -15.74 16.95 17.71
C ALA A 188 -17.23 17.28 17.82
N ASP A 189 -17.59 18.55 17.67
CA ASP A 189 -19.01 18.97 17.70
C ASP A 189 -19.70 18.70 16.36
N LYS A 190 -18.96 18.79 15.25
CA LYS A 190 -19.48 18.63 13.89
C LYS A 190 -19.00 17.35 13.24
N ASP A 191 -19.79 16.86 12.29
CA ASP A 191 -19.37 15.77 11.41
C ASP A 191 -18.20 16.22 10.52
N ALA A 192 -17.35 15.27 10.15
CA ALA A 192 -16.20 15.48 9.27
C ALA A 192 -16.56 15.26 7.78
N VAL A 193 -17.79 14.85 7.53
CA VAL A 193 -18.36 14.62 6.21
C VAL A 193 -19.40 15.68 5.86
N ASP A 194 -19.61 15.92 4.58
CA ASP A 194 -20.68 16.77 4.09
C ASP A 194 -22.05 16.08 4.19
N SER A 195 -23.10 16.77 3.72
CA SER A 195 -24.50 16.25 3.75
C SER A 195 -24.72 15.00 2.88
N GLU A 196 -23.81 14.69 1.96
CA GLU A 196 -23.83 13.51 1.10
C GLU A 196 -22.92 12.40 1.60
N GLY A 197 -22.21 12.61 2.73
CA GLY A 197 -21.28 11.66 3.33
C GLY A 197 -19.87 11.66 2.72
N TRP A 198 -19.47 12.72 2.02
CA TRP A 198 -18.12 12.88 1.51
C TRP A 198 -17.20 13.51 2.57
N PHE A 199 -16.04 12.91 2.73
CA PHE A 199 -14.91 13.40 3.54
C PHE A 199 -13.89 14.04 2.59
N ASP A 200 -13.33 15.23 2.98
CA ASP A 200 -12.28 15.97 2.24
C ASP A 200 -10.90 15.74 2.88
#